data_e5d2331c12beaf81fa9c770ecd785dab
#
_entry.id   e5d2331c12beaf81fa9c770ecd785dab
#
_cell.length_a   1.000
_cell.length_b   1.000
_cell.length_c   1.000
_cell.angle_alpha   90.00
_cell.angle_beta   90.00
_cell.angle_gamma   90.00
#
_symmetry.space_group_name_H-M   'P 1'
#
loop_
_entity.id
_entity.type
_entity.pdbx_description
1 polymer ?
#
loop_
_entity_poly.entity_id
_entity_poly.type
_entity_poly.pdbx_seq_one_letter_code
_entity_poly.pdbx_strand_id
1 'polypeptide(L)'
;MQALLHLVHSCCSTRTEDLCRLQQIGTTADGRALLVLKITDNPDVREYEPQFLYTSTMHGDETAGYIAMLELIDYLLSNYPTNAEVAELVNSTEIWINPNANPDGTYAAGNNTVNGATRANGNNIDLNRNYPDPQDGPHPDGNAWQPETIAFMAFADSM
;
A
#
# COMPACT_ATOMS: atom_id res chain seq x y z
N MET A 1 10.96 -2.85 0.02
CA MET A 1 10.33 -4.12 0.41
C MET A 1 10.79 -4.63 1.77
N GLN A 2 12.10 -4.72 2.04
CA GLN A 2 12.60 -5.14 3.37
C GLN A 2 12.14 -4.23 4.53
N ALA A 3 12.04 -2.92 4.35
CA ALA A 3 11.60 -1.99 5.39
C ALA A 3 10.16 -2.25 5.84
N LEU A 4 9.22 -2.44 4.92
CA LEU A 4 7.82 -2.77 5.25
C LEU A 4 7.72 -4.14 5.93
N LEU A 5 8.40 -5.15 5.38
CA LEU A 5 8.43 -6.49 5.98
C LEU A 5 9.06 -6.47 7.37
N HIS A 6 10.11 -5.67 7.57
CA HIS A 6 10.77 -5.53 8.87
C HIS A 6 9.88 -4.77 9.87
N LEU A 7 9.23 -3.70 9.44
CA LEU A 7 8.29 -2.94 10.26
C LEU A 7 7.10 -3.81 10.67
N VAL A 8 6.49 -4.50 9.71
CA VAL A 8 5.36 -5.41 9.96
C VAL A 8 5.77 -6.58 10.87
N HIS A 9 6.94 -7.19 10.66
CA HIS A 9 7.47 -8.21 11.58
C HIS A 9 7.74 -7.63 12.97
N SER A 10 8.27 -6.42 13.08
CA SER A 10 8.54 -5.77 14.36
C SER A 10 7.25 -5.39 15.09
N CYS A 11 6.29 -4.83 14.38
CA CYS A 11 5.03 -4.36 14.96
C CYS A 11 4.03 -5.50 15.20
N CYS A 12 3.93 -6.46 14.28
CA CYS A 12 3.01 -7.60 14.40
C CYS A 12 3.56 -8.75 15.24
N SER A 13 4.85 -8.77 15.62
CA SER A 13 5.46 -9.93 16.29
C SER A 13 5.45 -9.92 17.83
N THR A 14 5.06 -8.82 18.49
CA THR A 14 5.22 -8.75 19.96
C THR A 14 4.05 -8.21 20.77
N ARG A 15 3.14 -7.41 20.22
CA ARG A 15 1.99 -6.81 20.95
C ARG A 15 0.78 -6.47 20.09
N THR A 16 0.86 -6.53 18.76
CA THR A 16 -0.16 -6.05 17.82
C THR A 16 -0.48 -7.06 16.74
N GLU A 17 -0.14 -8.35 16.94
CA GLU A 17 -0.52 -9.44 16.02
C GLU A 17 -2.04 -9.50 15.81
N ASP A 18 -2.79 -9.11 16.83
CA ASP A 18 -4.25 -9.09 16.79
C ASP A 18 -4.83 -7.84 16.10
N LEU A 19 -4.01 -6.83 15.76
CA LEU A 19 -4.47 -5.56 15.20
C LEU A 19 -4.17 -5.40 13.70
N CYS A 20 -3.35 -6.24 13.10
CA CYS A 20 -2.97 -6.04 11.72
C CYS A 20 -2.78 -7.34 10.92
N ARG A 21 -3.04 -7.24 9.60
CA ARG A 21 -2.75 -8.32 8.64
C ARG A 21 -2.11 -7.74 7.39
N LEU A 22 -0.98 -8.33 7.00
CA LEU A 22 -0.33 -8.03 5.73
C LEU A 22 -0.92 -8.89 4.63
N GLN A 23 -1.36 -8.23 3.55
CA GLN A 23 -1.91 -8.90 2.38
C GLN A 23 -1.10 -8.55 1.14
N GLN A 24 -0.76 -9.55 0.35
CA GLN A 24 -0.28 -9.34 -1.01
C GLN A 24 -1.47 -9.28 -1.96
N ILE A 25 -1.65 -8.13 -2.61
CA ILE A 25 -2.76 -7.90 -3.55
C ILE A 25 -2.38 -8.21 -5.00
N GLY A 26 -1.10 -8.32 -5.29
CA GLY A 26 -0.59 -8.61 -6.63
C GLY A 26 0.92 -8.69 -6.69
N THR A 27 1.42 -8.74 -7.92
CA THR A 27 2.85 -8.77 -8.24
C THR A 27 3.10 -7.85 -9.43
N THR A 28 4.14 -7.05 -9.37
CA THR A 28 4.54 -6.14 -10.45
C THR A 28 5.16 -6.87 -11.64
N ALA A 29 5.44 -6.14 -12.72
CA ALA A 29 6.09 -6.66 -13.91
C ALA A 29 7.46 -7.29 -13.63
N ASP A 30 8.25 -6.70 -12.71
CA ASP A 30 9.58 -7.21 -12.30
C ASP A 30 9.48 -8.27 -11.18
N GLY A 31 8.28 -8.71 -10.82
CA GLY A 31 8.06 -9.77 -9.82
C GLY A 31 8.11 -9.31 -8.36
N ARG A 32 8.01 -8.00 -8.09
CA ARG A 32 7.91 -7.47 -6.71
C ARG A 32 6.49 -7.56 -6.20
N ALA A 33 6.33 -7.90 -4.93
CA ALA A 33 5.03 -7.97 -4.28
C ALA A 33 4.40 -6.59 -4.09
N LEU A 34 3.11 -6.45 -4.40
CA LEU A 34 2.27 -5.33 -4.03
C LEU A 34 1.60 -5.66 -2.69
N LEU A 35 1.94 -4.90 -1.66
CA LEU A 35 1.58 -5.20 -0.28
C LEU A 35 0.66 -4.12 0.28
N VAL A 36 -0.39 -4.56 0.97
CA VAL A 36 -1.31 -3.71 1.73
C VAL A 36 -1.38 -4.22 3.16
N LEU A 37 -1.32 -3.33 4.13
CA LEU A 37 -1.51 -3.66 5.54
C LEU A 37 -2.91 -3.24 5.97
N LYS A 38 -3.70 -4.17 6.50
CA LYS A 38 -4.95 -3.91 7.21
C LYS A 38 -4.64 -3.63 8.69
N ILE A 39 -5.22 -2.57 9.25
CA ILE A 39 -5.16 -2.24 10.68
C ILE A 39 -6.59 -2.04 11.17
N THR A 40 -7.01 -2.82 12.16
CA THR A 40 -8.30 -2.77 12.84
C THR A 40 -8.19 -3.65 14.09
N ASP A 41 -9.14 -3.60 15.01
CA ASP A 41 -9.16 -4.43 16.22
C ASP A 41 -9.50 -5.91 15.93
N ASN A 42 -10.18 -6.21 14.82
CA ASN A 42 -10.52 -7.56 14.36
C ASN A 42 -10.06 -7.84 12.92
N PRO A 43 -8.76 -7.90 12.62
CA PRO A 43 -8.26 -7.90 11.24
C PRO A 43 -8.67 -9.13 10.41
N ASP A 44 -9.04 -10.24 11.05
CA ASP A 44 -9.46 -11.47 10.39
C ASP A 44 -10.98 -11.55 10.11
N VAL A 45 -11.75 -10.60 10.62
CA VAL A 45 -13.19 -10.54 10.47
C VAL A 45 -13.56 -9.28 9.67
N ARG A 46 -14.53 -9.42 8.77
CA ARG A 46 -15.15 -8.24 8.16
C ARG A 46 -16.27 -7.75 9.08
N GLU A 47 -16.11 -6.54 9.56
CA GLU A 47 -17.10 -5.88 10.41
C GLU A 47 -17.88 -4.82 9.60
N TYR A 48 -18.99 -4.34 10.16
CA TYR A 48 -19.78 -3.29 9.53
C TYR A 48 -19.21 -1.93 9.90
N GLU A 49 -18.02 -1.66 9.40
CA GLU A 49 -17.22 -0.47 9.66
C GLU A 49 -16.85 0.24 8.36
N PRO A 50 -16.62 1.57 8.41
CA PRO A 50 -16.01 2.29 7.31
C PRO A 50 -14.64 1.71 6.93
N GLN A 51 -14.40 1.60 5.64
CA GLN A 51 -13.10 1.20 5.11
C GLN A 51 -12.38 2.41 4.52
N PHE A 52 -11.09 2.54 4.82
CA PHE A 52 -10.29 3.63 4.30
C PHE A 52 -8.97 3.10 3.75
N LEU A 53 -8.70 3.37 2.46
CA LEU A 53 -7.47 2.99 1.80
C LEU A 53 -6.55 4.19 1.61
N TYR A 54 -5.37 4.14 2.23
CA TYR A 54 -4.25 5.01 1.91
C TYR A 54 -3.30 4.30 0.95
N THR A 55 -2.99 4.94 -0.16
CA THR A 55 -1.96 4.46 -1.09
C THR A 55 -0.98 5.59 -1.41
N SER A 56 0.28 5.23 -1.61
CA SER A 56 1.35 6.18 -1.87
C SER A 56 2.30 5.67 -2.95
N THR A 57 3.14 6.58 -3.45
CA THR A 57 4.26 6.27 -4.34
C THR A 57 3.81 5.53 -5.61
N MET A 58 2.72 6.02 -6.23
CA MET A 58 2.29 5.60 -7.56
C MET A 58 3.36 5.95 -8.61
N HIS A 59 4.01 7.11 -8.46
CA HIS A 59 5.26 7.42 -9.14
C HIS A 59 6.42 6.97 -8.25
N GLY A 60 7.27 6.08 -8.78
CA GLY A 60 8.29 5.42 -7.96
C GLY A 60 9.36 6.36 -7.38
N ASP A 61 9.55 7.54 -7.97
CA ASP A 61 10.48 8.59 -7.52
C ASP A 61 9.90 9.52 -6.44
N GLU A 62 8.60 9.42 -6.14
CA GLU A 62 7.93 10.21 -5.09
C GLU A 62 7.97 9.48 -3.74
N THR A 63 9.16 9.30 -3.18
CA THR A 63 9.40 8.43 -2.02
C THR A 63 9.03 9.05 -0.66
N ALA A 64 8.69 10.33 -0.58
CA ALA A 64 8.26 10.97 0.66
C ALA A 64 6.98 10.36 1.22
N GLY A 65 6.00 10.05 0.36
CA GLY A 65 4.78 9.37 0.73
C GLY A 65 5.02 7.95 1.26
N TYR A 66 5.98 7.24 0.70
CA TYR A 66 6.39 5.92 1.19
C TYR A 66 6.81 5.97 2.66
N ILE A 67 7.68 6.92 3.00
CA ILE A 67 8.13 7.10 4.40
C ILE A 67 6.97 7.51 5.29
N ALA A 68 6.13 8.46 4.87
CA ALA A 68 4.99 8.91 5.64
C ALA A 68 3.99 7.77 5.96
N MET A 69 3.76 6.84 5.02
CA MET A 69 2.89 5.68 5.25
C MET A 69 3.52 4.68 6.24
N LEU A 70 4.84 4.48 6.20
CA LEU A 70 5.52 3.64 7.19
C LEU A 70 5.45 4.25 8.59
N GLU A 71 5.66 5.56 8.72
CA GLU A 71 5.51 6.29 9.99
C GLU A 71 4.05 6.27 10.49
N LEU A 72 3.06 6.34 9.60
CA LEU A 72 1.65 6.23 9.98
C LEU A 72 1.34 4.84 10.55
N ILE A 73 1.84 3.77 9.94
CA ILE A 73 1.69 2.40 10.45
C ILE A 73 2.29 2.30 11.86
N ASP A 74 3.54 2.73 12.03
CA ASP A 74 4.21 2.71 13.32
C ASP A 74 3.45 3.54 14.36
N TYR A 75 3.00 4.73 13.98
CA TYR A 75 2.23 5.61 14.86
C TYR A 75 0.94 4.96 15.36
N LEU A 76 0.13 4.39 14.46
CA LEU A 76 -1.14 3.76 14.82
C LEU A 76 -0.92 2.57 15.75
N LEU A 77 -0.01 1.66 15.40
CA LEU A 77 0.24 0.45 16.18
C LEU A 77 0.89 0.74 17.52
N SER A 78 1.85 1.68 17.58
CA SER A 78 2.56 2.03 18.81
C SER A 78 1.71 2.82 19.80
N ASN A 79 0.76 3.62 19.31
CA ASN A 79 -0.08 4.48 20.16
C ASN A 79 -1.44 3.86 20.52
N TYR A 80 -1.87 2.79 19.86
CA TYR A 80 -3.14 2.11 20.13
C TYR A 80 -3.36 1.82 21.64
N PRO A 81 -2.38 1.28 22.40
CA PRO A 81 -2.60 0.92 23.80
C PRO A 81 -2.66 2.12 24.75
N THR A 82 -2.27 3.32 24.33
CA THR A 82 -2.07 4.47 25.23
C THR A 82 -2.78 5.75 24.80
N ASN A 83 -3.21 5.85 23.56
CA ASN A 83 -3.90 7.02 23.01
C ASN A 83 -5.35 6.65 22.67
N ALA A 84 -6.31 7.26 23.38
CA ALA A 84 -7.72 6.95 23.24
C ALA A 84 -8.28 7.30 21.83
N GLU A 85 -7.77 8.36 21.20
CA GLU A 85 -8.21 8.73 19.83
C GLU A 85 -7.75 7.71 18.79
N VAL A 86 -6.50 7.22 18.94
CA VAL A 86 -5.97 6.16 18.07
C VAL A 86 -6.73 4.86 18.29
N ALA A 87 -7.01 4.50 19.54
CA ALA A 87 -7.79 3.30 19.87
C ALA A 87 -9.21 3.39 19.30
N GLU A 88 -9.88 4.53 19.43
CA GLU A 88 -11.22 4.75 18.87
C GLU A 88 -11.21 4.62 17.34
N LEU A 89 -10.22 5.21 16.66
CA LEU A 89 -10.08 5.13 15.21
C LEU A 89 -9.89 3.68 14.74
N VAL A 90 -8.98 2.95 15.36
CA VAL A 90 -8.67 1.56 15.00
C VAL A 90 -9.82 0.61 15.32
N ASN A 91 -10.59 0.88 16.41
CA ASN A 91 -11.74 0.06 16.81
C ASN A 91 -13.03 0.36 16.00
N SER A 92 -13.02 1.37 15.17
CA SER A 92 -14.22 1.79 14.42
C SER A 92 -14.00 1.91 12.92
N THR A 93 -12.84 1.51 12.42
CA THR A 93 -12.48 1.70 11.00
C THR A 93 -11.50 0.63 10.54
N GLU A 94 -11.78 -0.03 9.43
CA GLU A 94 -10.79 -0.84 8.72
C GLU A 94 -9.83 0.06 7.94
N ILE A 95 -8.62 0.26 8.44
CA ILE A 95 -7.60 1.11 7.82
C ILE A 95 -6.69 0.24 6.96
N TRP A 96 -6.64 0.52 5.67
CA TRP A 96 -5.80 -0.17 4.71
C TRP A 96 -4.68 0.76 4.24
N ILE A 97 -3.43 0.33 4.33
CA ILE A 97 -2.27 1.15 3.97
C ILE A 97 -1.39 0.40 2.96
N ASN A 98 -1.23 1.00 1.78
CA ASN A 98 -0.23 0.61 0.80
C ASN A 98 0.87 1.68 0.75
N PRO A 99 2.06 1.44 1.30
CA PRO A 99 3.13 2.43 1.31
C PRO A 99 3.75 2.68 -0.07
N ASN A 100 3.73 1.68 -0.96
CA ASN A 100 4.42 1.77 -2.24
C ASN A 100 3.63 1.03 -3.34
N ALA A 101 2.92 1.81 -4.15
CA ALA A 101 2.13 1.29 -5.27
C ALA A 101 2.97 0.96 -6.52
N ASN A 102 4.20 1.48 -6.60
CA ASN A 102 5.12 1.26 -7.72
C ASN A 102 6.52 0.85 -7.24
N PRO A 103 6.68 -0.36 -6.67
CA PRO A 103 7.98 -0.80 -6.19
C PRO A 103 9.00 -1.00 -7.31
N ASP A 104 8.60 -1.24 -8.56
CA ASP A 104 9.52 -1.36 -9.68
C ASP A 104 10.16 -0.01 -10.00
N GLY A 105 9.37 1.06 -10.07
CA GLY A 105 9.89 2.41 -10.25
C GLY A 105 10.74 2.86 -9.05
N THR A 106 10.28 2.60 -7.82
CA THR A 106 11.02 2.98 -6.60
C THR A 106 12.39 2.31 -6.51
N TYR A 107 12.46 1.04 -6.87
CA TYR A 107 13.66 0.22 -6.78
C TYR A 107 14.29 -0.08 -8.14
N ALA A 108 14.13 0.83 -9.11
CA ALA A 108 14.63 0.64 -10.49
C ALA A 108 16.14 0.40 -10.56
N ALA A 109 16.93 1.04 -9.69
CA ALA A 109 18.38 0.85 -9.63
C ALA A 109 18.83 -0.30 -8.72
N GLY A 110 17.90 -1.01 -8.05
CA GLY A 110 18.21 -2.17 -7.20
C GLY A 110 17.42 -2.18 -5.89
N ASN A 111 17.23 -3.38 -5.32
CA ASN A 111 16.31 -3.61 -4.21
C ASN A 111 16.73 -2.98 -2.87
N ASN A 112 17.93 -2.44 -2.77
CA ASN A 112 18.49 -1.88 -1.53
C ASN A 112 18.68 -0.37 -1.58
N THR A 113 18.20 0.29 -2.64
CA THR A 113 18.36 1.73 -2.81
C THR A 113 17.15 2.34 -3.52
N VAL A 114 16.77 3.53 -3.13
CA VAL A 114 15.82 4.39 -3.85
C VAL A 114 16.55 5.41 -4.72
N ASN A 115 17.89 5.42 -4.67
CA ASN A 115 18.68 6.28 -5.54
C ASN A 115 18.60 5.77 -6.98
N GLY A 116 18.13 6.61 -7.90
CA GLY A 116 17.82 6.21 -9.27
C GLY A 116 16.38 5.68 -9.45
N ALA A 117 15.50 5.93 -8.49
CA ALA A 117 14.07 5.70 -8.66
C ALA A 117 13.51 6.44 -9.87
N THR A 118 12.53 5.86 -10.54
CA THR A 118 11.87 6.39 -11.73
C THR A 118 10.39 6.62 -11.49
N ARG A 119 9.80 7.58 -12.22
CA ARG A 119 8.37 7.84 -12.19
C ARG A 119 7.55 6.63 -12.65
N ALA A 120 7.95 6.05 -13.79
CA ALA A 120 7.27 4.93 -14.43
C ALA A 120 7.49 3.60 -13.70
N ASN A 121 6.64 2.59 -13.99
CA ASN A 121 6.80 1.22 -13.51
C ASN A 121 7.88 0.44 -14.29
N GLY A 122 8.03 -0.86 -14.01
CA GLY A 122 9.00 -1.73 -14.69
C GLY A 122 8.82 -1.85 -16.21
N ASN A 123 7.62 -1.61 -16.71
CA ASN A 123 7.32 -1.56 -18.14
C ASN A 123 7.45 -0.16 -18.76
N ASN A 124 7.99 0.79 -18.02
CA ASN A 124 8.13 2.20 -18.42
C ASN A 124 6.78 2.89 -18.71
N ILE A 125 5.74 2.52 -17.97
CA ILE A 125 4.39 3.10 -18.05
C ILE A 125 4.14 4.00 -16.84
N ASP A 126 3.57 5.18 -17.07
CA ASP A 126 3.06 6.06 -16.02
C ASP A 126 1.74 5.49 -15.46
N LEU A 127 1.77 4.92 -14.26
CA LEU A 127 0.60 4.29 -13.65
C LEU A 127 -0.56 5.28 -13.45
N ASN A 128 -0.26 6.57 -13.25
CA ASN A 128 -1.29 7.62 -13.13
C ASN A 128 -1.93 8.01 -14.48
N ARG A 129 -1.62 7.30 -15.55
CA ARG A 129 -2.28 7.40 -16.87
C ARG A 129 -2.88 6.07 -17.29
N ASN A 130 -2.69 5.02 -16.51
CA ASN A 130 -3.06 3.66 -16.89
C ASN A 130 -4.38 3.17 -16.24
N TYR A 131 -4.97 3.94 -15.31
CA TYR A 131 -6.31 3.64 -14.78
C TYR A 131 -7.40 4.10 -15.75
N PRO A 132 -8.58 3.45 -15.75
CA PRO A 132 -9.71 3.90 -16.54
C PRO A 132 -10.14 5.30 -16.11
N ASP A 133 -10.46 6.14 -17.09
CA ASP A 133 -10.94 7.51 -16.87
C ASP A 133 -12.33 7.69 -17.46
N PRO A 134 -13.29 8.32 -16.76
CA PRO A 134 -14.65 8.53 -17.27
C PRO A 134 -14.74 9.36 -18.55
N GLN A 135 -13.74 10.21 -18.83
CA GLN A 135 -13.70 11.08 -20.01
C GLN A 135 -12.89 10.46 -21.15
N ASP A 136 -11.75 9.83 -20.82
CA ASP A 136 -10.79 9.31 -21.78
C ASP A 136 -10.95 7.81 -22.04
N GLY A 137 -11.84 7.14 -21.30
CA GLY A 137 -12.16 5.73 -21.48
C GLY A 137 -11.30 4.75 -20.69
N PRO A 138 -11.38 3.44 -21.01
CA PRO A 138 -10.74 2.39 -20.20
C PRO A 138 -9.21 2.36 -20.32
N HIS A 139 -8.65 2.93 -21.37
CA HIS A 139 -7.20 2.94 -21.63
C HIS A 139 -6.73 4.33 -22.09
N PRO A 140 -6.67 5.33 -21.18
CA PRO A 140 -6.36 6.71 -21.55
C PRO A 140 -4.98 6.90 -22.18
N ASP A 141 -4.02 6.07 -21.77
CA ASP A 141 -2.64 6.06 -22.27
C ASP A 141 -2.44 5.16 -23.52
N GLY A 142 -3.50 4.50 -23.98
CA GLY A 142 -3.45 3.58 -25.11
C GLY A 142 -2.74 2.25 -24.83
N ASN A 143 -2.31 2.01 -23.59
CA ASN A 143 -1.65 0.78 -23.18
C ASN A 143 -2.62 -0.20 -22.52
N ALA A 144 -2.26 -1.48 -22.48
CA ALA A 144 -2.92 -2.46 -21.63
C ALA A 144 -2.72 -2.08 -20.14
N TRP A 145 -3.70 -2.43 -19.32
CA TRP A 145 -3.56 -2.24 -17.87
C TRP A 145 -2.34 -2.96 -17.34
N GLN A 146 -1.59 -2.25 -16.53
CA GLN A 146 -0.39 -2.79 -15.89
C GLN A 146 -0.76 -3.73 -14.73
N PRO A 147 0.12 -4.65 -14.33
CA PRO A 147 -0.13 -5.55 -13.20
C PRO A 147 -0.54 -4.80 -11.93
N GLU A 148 0.08 -3.65 -11.67
CA GLU A 148 -0.23 -2.76 -10.55
C GLU A 148 -1.66 -2.22 -10.65
N THR A 149 -2.05 -1.71 -11.82
CA THR A 149 -3.40 -1.18 -12.09
C THR A 149 -4.45 -2.25 -11.87
N ILE A 150 -4.25 -3.45 -12.44
CA ILE A 150 -5.16 -4.59 -12.27
C ILE A 150 -5.30 -4.98 -10.80
N ALA A 151 -4.19 -5.07 -10.08
CA ALA A 151 -4.17 -5.47 -8.69
C ALA A 151 -4.93 -4.47 -7.79
N PHE A 152 -4.70 -3.17 -7.97
CA PHE A 152 -5.38 -2.14 -7.19
C PHE A 152 -6.87 -2.04 -7.51
N MET A 153 -7.27 -2.14 -8.79
CA MET A 153 -8.70 -2.16 -9.15
C MET A 153 -9.40 -3.37 -8.54
N ALA A 154 -8.83 -4.56 -8.67
CA ALA A 154 -9.40 -5.77 -8.10
C ALA A 154 -9.47 -5.72 -6.57
N PHE A 155 -8.46 -5.14 -5.92
CA PHE A 155 -8.47 -4.95 -4.47
C PHE A 155 -9.54 -3.96 -4.04
N ALA A 156 -9.67 -2.81 -4.70
CA ALA A 156 -10.71 -1.82 -4.40
C ALA A 156 -12.13 -2.38 -4.59
N ASP A 157 -12.34 -3.19 -5.61
CA ASP A 157 -13.63 -3.86 -5.85
C ASP A 157 -13.96 -4.93 -4.78
N SER A 158 -12.96 -5.42 -4.04
CA SER A 158 -13.12 -6.43 -3.00
C SER A 158 -13.38 -5.86 -1.61
N MET A 159 -13.14 -4.57 -1.42
CA MET A 159 -13.38 -3.84 -0.17
C MET A 159 -14.88 -3.56 0.01
#